data_567f3b910177c32befb7ffa5cb0d2a9b
#
_entry.id   567f3b910177c32befb7ffa5cb0d2a9b
#
_cell.length_a   1.000
_cell.length_b   1.000
_cell.length_c   1.000
_cell.angle_alpha   90.00
_cell.angle_beta   90.00
_cell.angle_gamma   90.00
#
_symmetry.space_group_name_H-M   'P 1'
#
loop_
_entity.id
_entity.type
_entity.pdbx_description
1 polymer ?
#
loop_
_entity_poly.entity_id
_entity_poly.type
_entity_poly.pdbx_seq_one_letter_code
_entity_poly.pdbx_strand_id
1 'polypeptide(L)'
;MPHTEKTTTSKFTTEVHCVHQELWASKKDPAWFTYDIVAEDPTTHARAGVFHTPHGDIPTPIFMPVGTKATVKGLLPDTVKSLGTKILLANTYHLSQRPGDELIAELGGLHSFMCWDGPILTDSGGFQVFSHEQFMKLSDEGVKFRAVDYDGAWSWWTPETNMQIAQNLGADIVMQLDQCVGYPSSRSKVERSVELSSAWADRCYQAHTRPDQALFGIVQGGMHLDLRRRSIEHLEQAGDFPGYGIGGYSVGEPHEVMFETLEPLCADYMPRTKPRYLMGVGNPTTLIRSVAAGIDMFD
;
A
#
# COMPACT_ATOMS: atom_id res chain seq x y z
N MET A 1 -51.67 -3.93 -43.58
CA MET A 1 -51.54 -4.61 -42.29
C MET A 1 -50.06 -4.65 -41.96
N PRO A 2 -49.58 -3.91 -40.99
CA PRO A 2 -48.17 -3.99 -40.57
C PRO A 2 -48.02 -4.99 -39.44
N HIS A 3 -47.07 -5.90 -39.60
CA HIS A 3 -46.62 -6.83 -38.55
C HIS A 3 -45.85 -6.05 -37.46
N THR A 4 -46.37 -6.07 -36.25
CA THR A 4 -45.66 -5.60 -35.06
C THR A 4 -44.82 -6.75 -34.48
N GLU A 5 -43.52 -6.70 -34.68
CA GLU A 5 -42.56 -7.52 -33.90
C GLU A 5 -42.47 -6.99 -32.48
N LYS A 6 -42.87 -7.81 -31.54
CA LYS A 6 -42.64 -7.56 -30.13
C LYS A 6 -41.22 -8.01 -29.79
N THR A 7 -40.33 -7.05 -29.60
CA THR A 7 -39.01 -7.24 -29.04
C THR A 7 -39.17 -7.51 -27.53
N THR A 8 -38.99 -8.77 -27.11
CA THR A 8 -38.92 -9.15 -25.71
C THR A 8 -37.53 -8.85 -25.20
N THR A 9 -37.35 -7.70 -24.58
CA THR A 9 -36.13 -7.44 -23.75
C THR A 9 -36.18 -8.28 -22.51
N SER A 10 -35.40 -9.35 -22.50
CA SER A 10 -35.08 -10.11 -21.30
C SER A 10 -34.32 -9.20 -20.32
N LYS A 11 -35.00 -8.82 -19.24
CA LYS A 11 -34.35 -8.21 -18.09
C LYS A 11 -33.57 -9.30 -17.37
N PHE A 12 -32.30 -9.43 -17.64
CA PHE A 12 -31.37 -10.07 -16.71
C PHE A 12 -31.12 -9.09 -15.57
N THR A 13 -31.98 -9.10 -14.57
CA THR A 13 -31.64 -8.61 -13.25
C THR A 13 -30.80 -9.71 -12.59
N THR A 14 -29.50 -9.62 -12.78
CA THR A 14 -28.55 -10.31 -11.91
C THR A 14 -28.60 -9.56 -10.58
N GLU A 15 -29.42 -10.01 -9.65
CA GLU A 15 -29.22 -9.72 -8.23
C GLU A 15 -27.88 -10.39 -7.84
N VAL A 16 -26.79 -9.70 -8.05
CA VAL A 16 -25.55 -9.99 -7.34
C VAL A 16 -25.82 -9.54 -5.91
N HIS A 17 -26.32 -10.46 -5.11
CA HIS A 17 -26.39 -10.25 -3.68
C HIS A 17 -24.96 -10.03 -3.20
N CYS A 18 -24.64 -8.79 -2.87
CA CYS A 18 -23.47 -8.41 -2.07
C CYS A 18 -23.63 -9.01 -0.66
N VAL A 19 -23.49 -10.32 -0.55
CA VAL A 19 -23.54 -11.05 0.73
C VAL A 19 -22.35 -10.64 1.62
N HIS A 20 -21.31 -10.03 1.03
CA HIS A 20 -20.10 -9.66 1.75
C HIS A 20 -20.19 -8.32 2.49
N GLN A 21 -20.96 -7.33 2.04
CA GLN A 21 -21.04 -6.03 2.72
C GLN A 21 -21.70 -6.10 4.11
N GLU A 22 -22.67 -6.97 4.31
CA GLU A 22 -23.35 -7.11 5.61
C GLU A 22 -22.55 -7.95 6.64
N LEU A 23 -21.67 -8.84 6.18
CA LEU A 23 -20.83 -9.67 7.06
C LEU A 23 -19.67 -8.87 7.68
N TRP A 24 -19.14 -7.87 7.00
CA TRP A 24 -17.97 -7.11 7.45
C TRP A 24 -18.33 -5.90 8.33
N ALA A 25 -19.53 -5.34 8.19
CA ALA A 25 -19.95 -4.15 8.93
C ALA A 25 -20.21 -4.39 10.42
N SER A 26 -20.28 -5.63 10.90
CA SER A 26 -20.81 -5.89 12.25
C SER A 26 -19.83 -6.36 13.31
N LYS A 27 -18.59 -6.76 12.99
CA LYS A 27 -17.63 -7.22 14.01
C LYS A 27 -16.20 -6.89 13.58
N LYS A 28 -15.62 -5.86 14.19
CA LYS A 28 -14.17 -5.74 14.26
C LYS A 28 -13.68 -6.88 15.16
N ASP A 29 -12.94 -7.85 14.57
CA ASP A 29 -12.25 -8.84 15.37
C ASP A 29 -11.06 -8.14 16.05
N PRO A 30 -10.93 -8.19 17.38
CA PRO A 30 -9.81 -7.59 18.08
C PRO A 30 -8.45 -8.20 17.70
N ALA A 31 -8.42 -9.38 17.09
CA ALA A 31 -7.21 -10.00 16.56
C ALA A 31 -6.75 -9.39 15.22
N TRP A 32 -7.64 -8.72 14.47
CA TRP A 32 -7.25 -8.12 13.19
C TRP A 32 -6.24 -7.00 13.37
N PHE A 33 -5.27 -7.02 12.45
CA PHE A 33 -4.19 -6.05 12.38
C PHE A 33 -3.23 -6.08 13.59
N THR A 34 -3.18 -7.25 14.27
CA THR A 34 -2.12 -7.56 15.23
C THR A 34 -0.96 -8.28 14.54
N TYR A 35 0.23 -8.15 15.08
CA TYR A 35 1.45 -8.79 14.60
C TYR A 35 2.09 -9.61 15.69
N ASP A 36 2.10 -10.92 15.51
CA ASP A 36 2.72 -11.87 16.45
C ASP A 36 4.11 -12.26 15.96
N ILE A 37 5.13 -11.94 16.76
CA ILE A 37 6.50 -12.39 16.50
C ILE A 37 6.62 -13.84 17.03
N VAL A 38 6.88 -14.78 16.11
CA VAL A 38 6.97 -16.22 16.39
C VAL A 38 8.40 -16.64 16.73
N ALA A 39 9.39 -16.04 16.09
CA ALA A 39 10.80 -16.31 16.32
C ALA A 39 11.66 -15.10 15.96
N GLU A 40 12.81 -14.96 16.64
CA GLU A 40 13.84 -13.97 16.35
C GLU A 40 15.20 -14.66 16.24
N ASP A 41 16.04 -14.21 15.32
CA ASP A 41 17.41 -14.69 15.17
C ASP A 41 18.31 -14.05 16.26
N PRO A 42 19.11 -14.83 17.01
CA PRO A 42 19.93 -14.29 18.09
C PRO A 42 21.14 -13.48 17.61
N THR A 43 21.49 -13.53 16.34
CA THR A 43 22.72 -12.93 15.79
C THR A 43 22.46 -11.78 14.81
N THR A 44 21.24 -11.66 14.33
CA THR A 44 20.79 -10.59 13.43
C THR A 44 19.51 -9.96 13.96
N HIS A 45 18.90 -9.06 13.19
CA HIS A 45 17.57 -8.53 13.49
C HIS A 45 16.44 -9.28 12.75
N ALA A 46 16.77 -10.42 12.10
CA ALA A 46 15.78 -11.22 11.41
C ALA A 46 14.74 -11.78 12.37
N ARG A 47 13.50 -11.75 11.93
CA ARG A 47 12.37 -12.27 12.71
C ARG A 47 11.34 -12.96 11.80
N ALA A 48 10.67 -13.95 12.34
CA ALA A 48 9.50 -14.55 11.75
C ALA A 48 8.25 -14.15 12.55
N GLY A 49 7.18 -13.80 11.86
CA GLY A 49 5.94 -13.39 12.50
C GLY A 49 4.72 -13.72 11.67
N VAL A 50 3.57 -13.34 12.21
CA VAL A 50 2.27 -13.46 11.53
C VAL A 50 1.51 -12.15 11.71
N PHE A 51 1.10 -11.54 10.60
CA PHE A 51 0.21 -10.39 10.60
C PHE A 51 -1.21 -10.86 10.26
N HIS A 52 -2.16 -10.60 11.14
CA HIS A 52 -3.52 -11.08 11.04
C HIS A 52 -4.41 -10.10 10.27
N THR A 53 -5.13 -10.58 9.24
CA THR A 53 -6.03 -9.76 8.43
C THR A 53 -7.41 -10.43 8.26
N PRO A 54 -8.44 -9.68 7.85
CA PRO A 54 -9.76 -10.24 7.57
C PRO A 54 -9.74 -11.37 6.52
N HIS A 55 -8.85 -11.31 5.52
CA HIS A 55 -8.75 -12.31 4.45
C HIS A 55 -7.66 -13.37 4.71
N GLY A 56 -7.14 -13.44 5.93
CA GLY A 56 -6.22 -14.48 6.38
C GLY A 56 -4.89 -13.96 6.94
N ASP A 57 -4.10 -14.90 7.40
CA ASP A 57 -2.82 -14.64 8.04
C ASP A 57 -1.71 -14.45 7.02
N ILE A 58 -0.87 -13.45 7.26
CA ILE A 58 0.31 -13.14 6.47
C ILE A 58 1.55 -13.59 7.24
N PRO A 59 2.14 -14.76 6.93
CA PRO A 59 3.41 -15.16 7.51
C PRO A 59 4.54 -14.28 6.98
N THR A 60 5.43 -13.84 7.85
CA THR A 60 6.59 -13.01 7.50
C THR A 60 7.91 -13.70 7.87
N PRO A 61 9.02 -13.43 7.18
CA PRO A 61 9.17 -12.50 6.03
C PRO A 61 8.43 -12.97 4.77
N ILE A 62 7.89 -12.03 3.97
CA ILE A 62 7.12 -12.37 2.78
C ILE A 62 7.39 -11.41 1.61
N PHE A 63 7.40 -11.96 0.40
CA PHE A 63 7.39 -11.21 -0.86
C PHE A 63 5.96 -11.14 -1.42
N MET A 64 5.55 -9.97 -1.85
CA MET A 64 4.22 -9.70 -2.42
C MET A 64 4.33 -9.56 -3.94
N PRO A 65 3.83 -10.53 -4.73
CA PRO A 65 3.72 -10.35 -6.18
C PRO A 65 2.82 -9.17 -6.52
N VAL A 66 3.24 -8.38 -7.52
CA VAL A 66 2.55 -7.15 -7.89
C VAL A 66 1.48 -7.40 -8.93
N GLY A 67 0.24 -7.10 -8.56
CA GLY A 67 -0.93 -7.10 -9.42
C GLY A 67 -1.37 -5.66 -9.76
N THR A 68 -0.54 -4.91 -10.48
CA THR A 68 -0.67 -3.47 -10.75
C THR A 68 -2.06 -3.01 -11.15
N LYS A 69 -2.73 -3.75 -12.04
CA LYS A 69 -4.08 -3.46 -12.58
C LYS A 69 -5.06 -4.54 -12.17
N ALA A 70 -5.09 -4.88 -10.89
CA ALA A 70 -5.91 -5.95 -10.33
C ALA A 70 -5.64 -7.33 -10.96
N THR A 71 -4.42 -7.57 -11.44
CA THR A 71 -3.99 -8.86 -11.98
C THR A 71 -2.48 -9.00 -11.95
N VAL A 72 -1.98 -10.18 -11.59
CA VAL A 72 -0.58 -10.55 -11.81
C VAL A 72 -0.41 -10.87 -13.28
N LYS A 73 0.38 -10.07 -13.99
CA LYS A 73 0.47 -10.12 -15.45
C LYS A 73 0.83 -11.51 -15.96
N GLY A 74 -0.06 -12.07 -16.80
CA GLY A 74 0.15 -13.37 -17.45
C GLY A 74 -0.17 -14.59 -16.59
N LEU A 75 -0.67 -14.42 -15.37
CA LEU A 75 -1.04 -15.51 -14.46
C LEU A 75 -2.50 -15.39 -14.03
N LEU A 76 -3.19 -16.53 -13.95
CA LEU A 76 -4.51 -16.61 -13.35
C LEU A 76 -4.41 -16.61 -11.82
N PRO A 77 -5.41 -16.11 -11.08
CA PRO A 77 -5.41 -16.11 -9.61
C PRO A 77 -5.14 -17.48 -9.00
N ASP A 78 -5.77 -18.53 -9.52
CA ASP A 78 -5.55 -19.91 -9.06
C ASP A 78 -4.09 -20.36 -9.25
N THR A 79 -3.45 -19.95 -10.35
CA THR A 79 -2.03 -20.23 -10.58
C THR A 79 -1.17 -19.54 -9.55
N VAL A 80 -1.42 -18.24 -9.30
CA VAL A 80 -0.72 -17.44 -8.27
C VAL A 80 -0.87 -18.08 -6.89
N LYS A 81 -2.08 -18.54 -6.56
CA LYS A 81 -2.39 -19.23 -5.30
C LYS A 81 -1.65 -20.58 -5.20
N SER A 82 -1.61 -21.36 -6.27
CA SER A 82 -0.91 -22.65 -6.31
C SER A 82 0.61 -22.53 -6.16
N LEU A 83 1.19 -21.38 -6.50
CA LEU A 83 2.60 -21.05 -6.26
C LEU A 83 2.92 -20.70 -4.81
N GLY A 84 1.92 -20.69 -3.93
CA GLY A 84 2.08 -20.42 -2.49
C GLY A 84 2.01 -18.94 -2.10
N THR A 85 1.62 -18.07 -3.02
CA THR A 85 1.39 -16.64 -2.72
C THR A 85 0.34 -16.50 -1.61
N LYS A 86 0.63 -15.66 -0.62
CA LYS A 86 -0.27 -15.41 0.52
C LYS A 86 -0.90 -14.03 0.48
N ILE A 87 -0.23 -13.06 -0.10
CA ILE A 87 -0.67 -11.68 -0.22
C ILE A 87 -0.30 -11.13 -1.59
N LEU A 88 -1.14 -10.29 -2.16
CA LEU A 88 -0.87 -9.55 -3.41
C LEU A 88 -0.73 -8.08 -3.14
N LEU A 89 0.08 -7.40 -3.96
CA LEU A 89 0.14 -5.95 -3.98
C LEU A 89 -0.60 -5.43 -5.22
N ALA A 90 -1.49 -4.44 -5.04
CA ALA A 90 -2.15 -3.73 -6.12
C ALA A 90 -1.81 -2.23 -6.05
N ASN A 91 -2.07 -1.49 -7.13
CA ASN A 91 -1.60 -0.11 -7.24
C ASN A 91 -2.77 0.88 -7.29
N THR A 92 -2.83 1.74 -6.27
CA THR A 92 -3.90 2.75 -6.11
C THR A 92 -3.96 3.73 -7.29
N TYR A 93 -2.80 4.23 -7.78
CA TYR A 93 -2.78 5.15 -8.92
C TYR A 93 -3.41 4.53 -10.16
N HIS A 94 -2.96 3.34 -10.54
CA HIS A 94 -3.47 2.70 -11.75
C HIS A 94 -4.95 2.34 -11.66
N LEU A 95 -5.40 1.84 -10.51
CA LEU A 95 -6.78 1.42 -10.30
C LEU A 95 -7.76 2.60 -10.22
N SER A 96 -7.36 3.72 -9.64
CA SER A 96 -8.16 4.94 -9.61
C SER A 96 -8.34 5.57 -10.99
N GLN A 97 -7.34 5.42 -11.87
CA GLN A 97 -7.43 5.94 -13.24
C GLN A 97 -8.24 5.01 -14.15
N ARG A 98 -8.09 3.69 -13.97
CA ARG A 98 -8.80 2.69 -14.78
C ARG A 98 -8.81 1.32 -14.07
N PRO A 99 -10.00 0.76 -13.76
CA PRO A 99 -11.33 1.20 -14.23
C PRO A 99 -11.96 2.33 -13.39
N GLY A 100 -11.38 2.74 -12.29
CA GLY A 100 -11.89 3.65 -11.29
C GLY A 100 -12.24 2.91 -9.99
N ASP A 101 -11.94 3.55 -8.88
CA ASP A 101 -12.16 2.98 -7.55
C ASP A 101 -13.64 2.84 -7.19
N GLU A 102 -14.48 3.77 -7.65
CA GLU A 102 -15.93 3.70 -7.46
C GLU A 102 -16.53 2.45 -8.12
N LEU A 103 -16.14 2.16 -9.36
CA LEU A 103 -16.60 0.94 -10.05
C LEU A 103 -16.10 -0.33 -9.35
N ILE A 104 -14.86 -0.33 -8.86
CA ILE A 104 -14.33 -1.47 -8.11
C ILE A 104 -15.14 -1.66 -6.82
N ALA A 105 -15.50 -0.59 -6.11
CA ALA A 105 -16.35 -0.65 -4.92
C ALA A 105 -17.74 -1.22 -5.24
N GLU A 106 -18.38 -0.77 -6.32
CA GLU A 106 -19.68 -1.29 -6.80
C GLU A 106 -19.63 -2.79 -7.12
N LEU A 107 -18.47 -3.30 -7.57
CA LEU A 107 -18.25 -4.72 -7.87
C LEU A 107 -17.82 -5.55 -6.64
N GLY A 108 -17.86 -4.97 -5.43
CA GLY A 108 -17.55 -5.66 -4.19
C GLY A 108 -16.09 -5.56 -3.73
N GLY A 109 -15.36 -4.55 -4.20
CA GLY A 109 -13.96 -4.30 -3.86
C GLY A 109 -12.96 -5.14 -4.64
N LEU A 110 -11.67 -4.94 -4.35
CA LEU A 110 -10.58 -5.60 -5.09
C LEU A 110 -10.61 -7.11 -5.00
N HIS A 111 -10.95 -7.69 -3.85
CA HIS A 111 -11.01 -9.14 -3.67
C HIS A 111 -11.97 -9.80 -4.68
N SER A 112 -13.17 -9.27 -4.80
CA SER A 112 -14.16 -9.73 -5.80
C SER A 112 -13.70 -9.45 -7.22
N PHE A 113 -13.19 -8.23 -7.48
CA PHE A 113 -12.74 -7.81 -8.81
C PHE A 113 -11.55 -8.61 -9.34
N MET A 114 -10.61 -9.00 -8.45
CA MET A 114 -9.44 -9.82 -8.77
C MET A 114 -9.71 -11.34 -8.72
N CYS A 115 -10.85 -11.77 -8.21
CA CYS A 115 -11.12 -13.17 -7.84
C CYS A 115 -10.01 -13.71 -6.92
N TRP A 116 -9.60 -12.92 -5.92
CA TRP A 116 -8.57 -13.27 -4.96
C TRP A 116 -9.14 -13.26 -3.54
N ASP A 117 -9.04 -14.38 -2.85
CA ASP A 117 -9.62 -14.58 -1.51
C ASP A 117 -8.61 -14.40 -0.35
N GLY A 118 -7.34 -14.13 -0.66
CA GLY A 118 -6.29 -13.84 0.32
C GLY A 118 -6.11 -12.34 0.56
N PRO A 119 -5.21 -11.97 1.48
CA PRO A 119 -4.88 -10.57 1.76
C PRO A 119 -4.40 -9.79 0.52
N ILE A 120 -4.75 -8.50 0.49
CA ILE A 120 -4.28 -7.55 -0.52
C ILE A 120 -3.70 -6.32 0.20
N LEU A 121 -2.56 -5.83 -0.30
CA LEU A 121 -2.03 -4.52 0.04
C LEU A 121 -2.18 -3.59 -1.17
N THR A 122 -2.64 -2.35 -0.97
CA THR A 122 -2.52 -1.29 -1.99
C THR A 122 -1.52 -0.25 -1.55
N ASP A 123 -0.62 0.14 -2.47
CA ASP A 123 0.27 1.27 -2.27
C ASP A 123 -0.49 2.60 -2.17
N SER A 124 0.23 3.70 -1.90
CA SER A 124 -0.35 5.05 -1.88
C SER A 124 -0.62 5.61 -3.29
N GLY A 125 0.03 5.06 -4.32
CA GLY A 125 0.11 5.65 -5.67
C GLY A 125 1.06 6.86 -5.75
N GLY A 126 1.67 7.26 -4.64
CA GLY A 126 2.55 8.43 -4.57
C GLY A 126 3.75 8.33 -5.50
N PHE A 127 4.43 7.19 -5.54
CA PHE A 127 5.59 6.99 -6.41
C PHE A 127 5.29 7.26 -7.89
N GLN A 128 4.15 6.79 -8.41
CA GLN A 128 3.73 6.99 -9.80
C GLN A 128 3.44 8.47 -10.09
N VAL A 129 2.79 9.15 -9.16
CA VAL A 129 2.51 10.59 -9.27
C VAL A 129 3.81 11.39 -9.28
N PHE A 130 4.75 11.10 -8.37
CA PHE A 130 6.00 11.85 -8.21
C PHE A 130 7.07 11.48 -9.25
N SER A 131 6.98 10.33 -9.92
CA SER A 131 7.90 9.96 -11.01
C SER A 131 7.79 10.89 -12.24
N HIS A 132 6.69 11.62 -12.37
CA HIS A 132 6.42 12.54 -13.47
C HIS A 132 6.43 14.01 -13.02
N GLU A 133 7.51 14.47 -12.33
CA GLU A 133 7.62 15.82 -11.75
C GLU A 133 7.18 16.96 -12.68
N GLN A 134 7.48 16.86 -13.98
CA GLN A 134 7.11 17.89 -14.98
C GLN A 134 5.60 18.03 -15.20
N PHE A 135 4.82 17.05 -14.81
CA PHE A 135 3.36 17.00 -14.99
C PHE A 135 2.60 17.06 -13.67
N MET A 136 3.25 17.57 -12.62
CA MET A 136 2.61 17.73 -11.33
C MET A 136 2.81 19.12 -10.72
N LYS A 137 1.91 19.47 -9.81
CA LYS A 137 2.03 20.64 -8.93
C LYS A 137 1.78 20.20 -7.51
N LEU A 138 2.79 20.37 -6.67
CA LEU A 138 2.78 20.00 -5.26
C LEU A 138 2.43 21.20 -4.40
N SER A 139 1.62 20.99 -3.36
CA SER A 139 1.33 21.96 -2.29
C SER A 139 1.16 21.21 -0.96
N ASP A 140 1.02 21.94 0.13
CA ASP A 140 0.75 21.34 1.44
C ASP A 140 -0.63 20.65 1.48
N GLU A 141 -1.57 21.13 0.69
CA GLU A 141 -2.91 20.57 0.60
C GLU A 141 -2.97 19.22 -0.13
N GLY A 142 -2.08 19.01 -1.10
CA GLY A 142 -2.09 17.81 -1.93
C GLY A 142 -1.28 17.97 -3.21
N VAL A 143 -1.49 17.05 -4.14
CA VAL A 143 -0.80 17.01 -5.42
C VAL A 143 -1.79 17.04 -6.60
N LYS A 144 -1.57 17.98 -7.52
CA LYS A 144 -2.26 18.03 -8.81
C LYS A 144 -1.34 17.43 -9.87
N PHE A 145 -1.80 16.42 -10.60
CA PHE A 145 -0.98 15.72 -11.58
C PHE A 145 -1.77 15.38 -12.84
N ARG A 146 -1.05 15.11 -13.93
CA ARG A 146 -1.64 14.57 -15.17
C ARG A 146 -1.43 13.06 -15.22
N ALA A 147 -2.50 12.34 -15.48
CA ALA A 147 -2.49 10.89 -15.67
C ALA A 147 -1.94 10.55 -17.08
N VAL A 148 -0.64 10.80 -17.30
CA VAL A 148 0.00 10.69 -18.64
C VAL A 148 -0.02 9.28 -19.20
N ASP A 149 -0.11 8.26 -18.34
CA ASP A 149 -0.21 6.85 -18.73
C ASP A 149 -1.63 6.46 -19.21
N TYR A 150 -2.58 7.40 -19.16
CA TYR A 150 -3.99 7.19 -19.49
C TYR A 150 -4.48 8.24 -20.49
N ASP A 151 -5.44 9.06 -20.10
CA ASP A 151 -6.06 10.08 -20.96
C ASP A 151 -5.36 11.45 -20.87
N GLY A 152 -4.41 11.59 -19.97
CA GLY A 152 -3.71 12.84 -19.71
C GLY A 152 -4.54 13.90 -19.00
N ALA A 153 -5.68 13.51 -18.42
CA ALA A 153 -6.51 14.41 -17.62
C ALA A 153 -5.79 14.86 -16.34
N TRP A 154 -6.19 16.00 -15.83
CA TRP A 154 -5.70 16.48 -14.54
C TRP A 154 -6.49 15.83 -13.40
N SER A 155 -5.77 15.24 -12.45
CA SER A 155 -6.29 14.73 -11.18
C SER A 155 -5.77 15.57 -10.01
N TRP A 156 -6.56 15.64 -8.95
CA TRP A 156 -6.18 16.29 -7.70
C TRP A 156 -6.31 15.31 -6.54
N TRP A 157 -5.20 15.00 -5.90
CA TRP A 157 -5.18 14.15 -4.73
C TRP A 157 -4.78 14.95 -3.48
N THR A 158 -5.64 14.89 -2.50
CA THR A 158 -5.32 15.23 -1.11
C THR A 158 -5.21 13.92 -0.30
N PRO A 159 -4.66 13.95 0.92
CA PRO A 159 -4.70 12.79 1.80
C PRO A 159 -6.11 12.20 1.95
N GLU A 160 -7.13 13.03 2.08
CA GLU A 160 -8.52 12.60 2.24
C GLU A 160 -9.06 11.90 0.98
N THR A 161 -8.81 12.47 -0.20
CA THR A 161 -9.25 11.85 -1.47
C THR A 161 -8.49 10.56 -1.74
N ASN A 162 -7.21 10.51 -1.41
CA ASN A 162 -6.42 9.28 -1.52
C ASN A 162 -6.95 8.18 -0.58
N MET A 163 -7.28 8.51 0.66
CA MET A 163 -7.91 7.58 1.59
C MET A 163 -9.30 7.14 1.12
N GLN A 164 -10.09 8.03 0.51
CA GLN A 164 -11.38 7.64 -0.05
C GLN A 164 -11.20 6.59 -1.16
N ILE A 165 -10.24 6.80 -2.06
CA ILE A 165 -9.89 5.83 -3.13
C ILE A 165 -9.45 4.50 -2.50
N ALA A 166 -8.55 4.52 -1.52
CA ALA A 166 -8.05 3.32 -0.85
C ALA A 166 -9.17 2.55 -0.13
N GLN A 167 -10.10 3.24 0.49
CA GLN A 167 -11.28 2.64 1.13
C GLN A 167 -12.25 2.04 0.13
N ASN A 168 -12.46 2.68 -1.04
CA ASN A 168 -13.27 2.15 -2.14
C ASN A 168 -12.65 0.88 -2.74
N LEU A 169 -11.33 0.83 -2.89
CA LEU A 169 -10.62 -0.37 -3.36
C LEU A 169 -10.78 -1.54 -2.41
N GLY A 170 -10.81 -1.32 -1.10
CA GLY A 170 -11.15 -2.33 -0.10
C GLY A 170 -10.08 -3.41 0.10
N ALA A 171 -8.78 -3.07 -0.03
CA ALA A 171 -7.67 -3.94 0.35
C ALA A 171 -7.56 -4.09 1.87
N ASP A 172 -6.91 -5.15 2.37
CA ASP A 172 -6.68 -5.35 3.81
C ASP A 172 -5.69 -4.34 4.38
N ILE A 173 -4.67 -3.99 3.60
CA ILE A 173 -3.63 -3.02 3.98
C ILE A 173 -3.60 -1.92 2.93
N VAL A 174 -3.61 -0.67 3.40
CA VAL A 174 -3.45 0.51 2.55
C VAL A 174 -2.33 1.39 3.09
N MET A 175 -1.64 2.07 2.19
CA MET A 175 -0.55 2.96 2.56
C MET A 175 -1.05 4.41 2.59
N GLN A 176 -0.54 5.22 3.53
CA GLN A 176 -0.78 6.66 3.52
C GLN A 176 -0.27 7.30 2.23
N LEU A 177 -0.83 8.46 1.82
CA LEU A 177 -0.23 9.29 0.79
C LEU A 177 1.07 9.90 1.31
N ASP A 178 2.15 9.76 0.55
CA ASP A 178 3.48 10.25 0.89
C ASP A 178 4.15 10.92 -0.30
N GLN A 179 5.20 11.69 -0.05
CA GLN A 179 6.08 12.23 -1.09
C GLN A 179 7.39 11.46 -1.13
N CYS A 180 7.56 10.60 -2.14
CA CYS A 180 8.82 9.94 -2.43
C CYS A 180 9.74 10.88 -3.22
N VAL A 181 11.03 10.97 -2.85
CA VAL A 181 12.05 11.79 -3.53
C VAL A 181 13.11 10.87 -4.12
N GLY A 182 13.46 11.09 -5.40
CA GLY A 182 14.50 10.32 -6.07
C GLY A 182 15.92 10.58 -5.51
N TYR A 183 16.84 9.69 -5.81
CA TYR A 183 18.25 9.82 -5.47
C TYR A 183 19.10 10.14 -6.73
N PRO A 184 20.09 11.03 -6.67
CA PRO A 184 20.44 11.88 -5.52
C PRO A 184 19.51 13.10 -5.37
N SER A 185 19.24 13.51 -4.15
CA SER A 185 18.50 14.74 -3.85
C SER A 185 19.20 15.56 -2.76
N SER A 186 19.00 16.88 -2.77
CA SER A 186 19.52 17.72 -1.71
C SER A 186 18.84 17.41 -0.38
N ARG A 187 19.58 17.54 0.73
CA ARG A 187 19.04 17.34 2.07
C ARG A 187 17.78 18.17 2.31
N SER A 188 17.75 19.42 1.87
CA SER A 188 16.58 20.29 2.04
C SER A 188 15.35 19.79 1.29
N LYS A 189 15.50 19.18 0.09
CA LYS A 189 14.40 18.56 -0.64
C LYS A 189 13.87 17.34 0.12
N VAL A 190 14.75 16.51 0.65
CA VAL A 190 14.37 15.32 1.45
C VAL A 190 13.70 15.76 2.77
N GLU A 191 14.22 16.77 3.45
CA GLU A 191 13.63 17.31 4.69
C GLU A 191 12.21 17.82 4.43
N ARG A 192 12.01 18.58 3.35
CA ARG A 192 10.68 19.05 2.96
C ARG A 192 9.71 17.88 2.65
N SER A 193 10.19 16.81 2.02
CA SER A 193 9.36 15.64 1.76
C SER A 193 8.94 14.91 3.04
N VAL A 194 9.83 14.86 4.04
CA VAL A 194 9.50 14.32 5.36
C VAL A 194 8.43 15.15 6.05
N GLU A 195 8.56 16.47 6.06
CA GLU A 195 7.58 17.39 6.65
C GLU A 195 6.20 17.22 6.00
N LEU A 196 6.17 17.15 4.67
CA LEU A 196 4.93 17.01 3.92
C LEU A 196 4.29 15.62 4.15
N SER A 197 5.09 14.55 4.06
CA SER A 197 4.59 13.18 4.29
C SER A 197 4.08 12.99 5.72
N SER A 198 4.73 13.62 6.69
CA SER A 198 4.30 13.62 8.09
C SER A 198 2.95 14.36 8.27
N ALA A 199 2.82 15.56 7.72
CA ALA A 199 1.55 16.30 7.78
C ALA A 199 0.41 15.57 7.04
N TRP A 200 0.73 14.87 5.96
CA TRP A 200 -0.24 14.05 5.24
C TRP A 200 -0.59 12.75 5.99
N ALA A 201 0.32 12.20 6.79
CA ALA A 201 0.03 11.05 7.64
C ALA A 201 -1.08 11.37 8.65
N ASP A 202 -1.02 12.53 9.30
CA ASP A 202 -2.06 12.98 10.24
C ASP A 202 -3.44 13.02 9.57
N ARG A 203 -3.50 13.59 8.36
CA ARG A 203 -4.73 13.72 7.59
C ARG A 203 -5.25 12.37 7.07
N CYS A 204 -4.35 11.50 6.58
CA CYS A 204 -4.72 10.13 6.19
C CYS A 204 -5.27 9.36 7.38
N TYR A 205 -4.62 9.45 8.55
CA TYR A 205 -5.07 8.76 9.76
C TYR A 205 -6.46 9.21 10.20
N GLN A 206 -6.75 10.52 10.10
CA GLN A 206 -8.07 11.08 10.42
C GLN A 206 -9.14 10.71 9.39
N ALA A 207 -8.78 10.61 8.11
CA ALA A 207 -9.71 10.30 7.02
C ALA A 207 -10.01 8.80 6.88
N HIS A 208 -9.13 7.93 7.39
CA HIS A 208 -9.30 6.49 7.34
C HIS A 208 -10.28 6.03 8.41
N THR A 209 -11.41 5.44 7.99
CA THR A 209 -12.53 5.08 8.88
C THR A 209 -12.92 3.60 8.81
N ARG A 210 -12.40 2.83 7.86
CA ARG A 210 -12.74 1.42 7.69
C ARG A 210 -12.10 0.55 8.79
N PRO A 211 -12.90 -0.17 9.60
CA PRO A 211 -12.38 -1.02 10.68
C PRO A 211 -11.79 -2.34 10.18
N ASP A 212 -12.11 -2.74 8.95
CA ASP A 212 -11.67 -3.97 8.27
C ASP A 212 -10.47 -3.71 7.33
N GLN A 213 -9.76 -2.60 7.53
CA GLN A 213 -8.62 -2.18 6.73
C GLN A 213 -7.54 -1.57 7.62
N ALA A 214 -6.28 -1.97 7.43
CA ALA A 214 -5.12 -1.43 8.12
C ALA A 214 -4.49 -0.27 7.33
N LEU A 215 -4.38 0.90 7.91
CA LEU A 215 -3.59 2.00 7.37
C LEU A 215 -2.14 1.89 7.86
N PHE A 216 -1.19 1.69 6.96
CA PHE A 216 0.24 1.73 7.27
C PHE A 216 0.81 3.14 7.07
N GLY A 217 1.60 3.61 8.03
CA GLY A 217 2.40 4.82 7.89
C GLY A 217 3.63 4.59 7.01
N ILE A 218 4.11 5.63 6.30
CA ILE A 218 5.32 5.53 5.48
C ILE A 218 6.43 6.40 6.05
N VAL A 219 7.53 5.76 6.42
CA VAL A 219 8.76 6.42 6.89
C VAL A 219 9.56 6.92 5.70
N GLN A 220 9.67 8.24 5.55
CA GLN A 220 10.50 8.91 4.57
C GLN A 220 11.77 9.46 5.21
N GLY A 221 12.75 9.94 4.40
CA GLY A 221 13.99 10.53 4.90
C GLY A 221 15.21 10.29 4.01
N GLY A 222 15.02 9.63 2.84
CA GLY A 222 16.11 9.32 1.91
C GLY A 222 17.28 8.61 2.61
N MET A 223 18.50 9.05 2.33
CA MET A 223 19.73 8.48 2.94
C MET A 223 20.16 9.24 4.21
N HIS A 224 19.20 9.84 4.94
CA HIS A 224 19.47 10.60 6.15
C HIS A 224 18.78 9.96 7.37
N LEU A 225 19.55 9.25 8.20
CA LEU A 225 19.01 8.50 9.33
C LEU A 225 18.27 9.41 10.33
N ASP A 226 18.76 10.62 10.57
CA ASP A 226 18.11 11.60 11.45
C ASP A 226 16.75 12.06 10.92
N LEU A 227 16.58 12.18 9.60
CA LEU A 227 15.30 12.51 8.98
C LEU A 227 14.33 11.33 9.05
N ARG A 228 14.83 10.09 8.88
CA ARG A 228 14.02 8.88 9.04
C ARG A 228 13.56 8.71 10.49
N ARG A 229 14.44 8.97 11.45
CA ARG A 229 14.08 9.00 12.87
C ARG A 229 12.95 10.01 13.13
N ARG A 230 13.09 11.24 12.63
CA ARG A 230 12.06 12.27 12.75
C ARG A 230 10.74 11.84 12.13
N SER A 231 10.79 11.14 10.98
CA SER A 231 9.59 10.63 10.31
C SER A 231 8.87 9.58 11.16
N ILE A 232 9.57 8.60 11.72
CA ILE A 232 8.92 7.56 12.56
C ILE A 232 8.42 8.15 13.88
N GLU A 233 9.17 9.03 14.54
CA GLU A 233 8.75 9.71 15.76
C GLU A 233 7.44 10.50 15.55
N HIS A 234 7.27 11.12 14.37
CA HIS A 234 6.03 11.80 14.01
C HIS A 234 4.88 10.80 13.81
N LEU A 235 5.11 9.73 13.07
CA LEU A 235 4.08 8.71 12.82
C LEU A 235 3.57 8.07 14.12
N GLU A 236 4.46 7.80 15.07
CA GLU A 236 4.06 7.26 16.38
C GLU A 236 3.23 8.25 17.22
N GLN A 237 3.40 9.57 16.99
CA GLN A 237 2.60 10.61 17.63
C GLN A 237 1.25 10.84 16.90
N ALA A 238 1.22 10.65 15.58
CA ALA A 238 0.03 10.86 14.75
C ALA A 238 -1.07 9.83 15.03
N GLY A 239 -0.69 8.58 15.36
CA GLY A 239 -1.65 7.54 15.68
C GLY A 239 -1.06 6.14 15.82
N ASP A 240 -1.91 5.18 16.18
CA ASP A 240 -1.52 3.76 16.28
C ASP A 240 -1.65 3.09 14.90
N PHE A 241 -0.62 3.23 14.08
CA PHE A 241 -0.54 2.53 12.81
C PHE A 241 -0.26 1.03 13.06
N PRO A 242 -1.05 0.11 12.44
CA PRO A 242 -0.83 -1.33 12.56
C PRO A 242 0.50 -1.82 11.98
N GLY A 243 1.14 -1.05 11.09
CA GLY A 243 2.42 -1.36 10.47
C GLY A 243 3.03 -0.16 9.77
N TYR A 244 4.25 -0.32 9.26
CA TYR A 244 5.00 0.77 8.65
C TYR A 244 5.64 0.34 7.32
N GLY A 245 5.43 1.16 6.29
CA GLY A 245 6.25 1.15 5.08
C GLY A 245 7.54 1.95 5.26
N ILE A 246 8.61 1.50 4.65
CA ILE A 246 9.89 2.22 4.59
C ILE A 246 10.06 2.64 3.14
N GLY A 247 9.70 3.89 2.84
CA GLY A 247 9.79 4.48 1.52
C GLY A 247 11.10 5.21 1.25
N GLY A 248 11.26 5.75 0.03
CA GLY A 248 12.43 6.54 -0.36
C GLY A 248 13.72 5.73 -0.48
N TYR A 249 13.61 4.43 -0.68
CA TYR A 249 14.65 3.53 -1.15
C TYR A 249 14.26 2.94 -2.52
N SER A 250 15.21 2.29 -3.19
CA SER A 250 15.03 1.79 -4.57
C SER A 250 14.66 2.89 -5.58
N VAL A 251 15.20 4.08 -5.37
CA VAL A 251 14.96 5.31 -6.17
C VAL A 251 16.21 5.80 -6.91
N GLY A 252 17.21 4.90 -7.07
CA GLY A 252 18.46 5.15 -7.81
C GLY A 252 19.74 5.11 -6.97
N GLU A 253 19.65 4.90 -5.67
CA GLU A 253 20.80 4.78 -4.77
C GLU A 253 21.52 3.42 -4.93
N PRO A 254 22.84 3.36 -4.69
CA PRO A 254 23.58 2.11 -4.53
C PRO A 254 23.06 1.32 -3.31
N HIS A 255 23.00 -0.01 -3.39
CA HIS A 255 22.51 -0.87 -2.30
C HIS A 255 23.26 -0.64 -0.99
N GLU A 256 24.59 -0.44 -1.02
CA GLU A 256 25.38 -0.21 0.18
C GLU A 256 24.94 1.07 0.91
N VAL A 257 24.68 2.15 0.14
CA VAL A 257 24.20 3.43 0.69
C VAL A 257 22.82 3.26 1.33
N MET A 258 21.94 2.43 0.75
CA MET A 258 20.65 2.09 1.36
C MET A 258 20.87 1.42 2.73
N PHE A 259 21.72 0.40 2.80
CA PHE A 259 21.93 -0.37 4.03
C PHE A 259 22.63 0.41 5.14
N GLU A 260 23.49 1.40 4.81
CA GLU A 260 24.08 2.31 5.80
C GLU A 260 23.03 3.03 6.65
N THR A 261 21.83 3.23 6.12
CA THR A 261 20.73 3.88 6.84
C THR A 261 19.62 2.92 7.24
N LEU A 262 19.36 1.86 6.46
CA LEU A 262 18.30 0.89 6.75
C LEU A 262 18.60 0.06 8.00
N GLU A 263 19.82 -0.46 8.12
CA GLU A 263 20.21 -1.30 9.25
C GLU A 263 20.05 -0.57 10.60
N PRO A 264 20.64 0.64 10.81
CA PRO A 264 20.44 1.36 12.06
C PRO A 264 18.99 1.87 12.25
N LEU A 265 18.26 2.19 11.16
CA LEU A 265 16.85 2.54 11.27
C LEU A 265 16.04 1.40 11.90
N CYS A 266 16.22 0.18 11.37
CA CYS A 266 15.50 -1.00 11.87
C CYS A 266 15.92 -1.43 13.27
N ALA A 267 17.22 -1.31 13.60
CA ALA A 267 17.76 -1.69 14.89
C ALA A 267 17.28 -0.77 16.02
N ASP A 268 17.32 0.54 15.79
CA ASP A 268 17.26 1.53 16.86
C ASP A 268 15.94 2.31 16.91
N TYR A 269 15.21 2.43 15.78
CA TYR A 269 14.10 3.38 15.70
C TYR A 269 12.76 2.78 15.29
N MET A 270 12.75 1.70 14.49
CA MET A 270 11.48 1.09 14.07
C MET A 270 10.81 0.30 15.19
N PRO A 271 9.49 0.47 15.42
CA PRO A 271 8.76 -0.31 16.43
C PRO A 271 8.93 -1.82 16.22
N ARG A 272 9.26 -2.53 17.30
CA ARG A 272 9.52 -3.99 17.25
C ARG A 272 8.24 -4.82 17.09
N THR A 273 7.12 -4.31 17.58
CA THR A 273 5.84 -5.02 17.63
C THR A 273 4.97 -4.80 16.38
N LYS A 274 5.48 -4.12 15.37
CA LYS A 274 4.75 -3.80 14.15
C LYS A 274 5.48 -4.38 12.93
N PRO A 275 4.76 -4.85 11.89
CA PRO A 275 5.37 -5.30 10.64
C PRO A 275 6.01 -4.12 9.88
N ARG A 276 7.10 -4.41 9.19
CA ARG A 276 7.94 -3.45 8.44
C ARG A 276 7.98 -3.85 6.98
N TYR A 277 7.47 -3.02 6.12
CA TYR A 277 7.43 -3.22 4.68
C TYR A 277 8.48 -2.34 3.99
N LEU A 278 9.51 -2.94 3.40
CA LEU A 278 10.51 -2.24 2.58
C LEU A 278 9.99 -2.13 1.15
N MET A 279 9.59 -0.93 0.77
CA MET A 279 8.88 -0.66 -0.48
C MET A 279 9.81 -0.66 -1.69
N GLY A 280 9.41 -1.34 -2.78
CA GLY A 280 10.13 -1.36 -4.06
C GLY A 280 11.40 -2.21 -4.06
N VAL A 281 11.58 -3.12 -3.12
CA VAL A 281 12.79 -3.94 -3.00
C VAL A 281 12.45 -5.42 -3.12
N GLY A 282 12.77 -6.01 -4.28
CA GLY A 282 12.44 -7.41 -4.61
C GLY A 282 13.60 -8.25 -5.15
N ASN A 283 14.82 -7.72 -5.21
CA ASN A 283 16.00 -8.46 -5.64
C ASN A 283 16.42 -9.51 -4.60
N PRO A 284 16.67 -10.80 -4.95
CA PRO A 284 16.94 -11.86 -3.99
C PRO A 284 18.08 -11.57 -3.01
N THR A 285 19.18 -10.98 -3.47
CA THR A 285 20.33 -10.65 -2.61
C THR A 285 19.96 -9.57 -1.61
N THR A 286 19.24 -8.55 -2.05
CA THR A 286 18.78 -7.44 -1.18
C THR A 286 17.74 -7.92 -0.20
N LEU A 287 16.84 -8.84 -0.58
CA LEU A 287 15.84 -9.44 0.31
C LEU A 287 16.50 -10.12 1.51
N ILE A 288 17.50 -10.99 1.29
CA ILE A 288 18.17 -11.72 2.37
C ILE A 288 18.82 -10.76 3.36
N ARG A 289 19.53 -9.74 2.88
CA ARG A 289 20.19 -8.75 3.74
C ARG A 289 19.15 -7.89 4.49
N SER A 290 18.04 -7.53 3.84
CA SER A 290 16.97 -6.76 4.47
C SER A 290 16.23 -7.56 5.54
N VAL A 291 16.03 -8.88 5.33
CA VAL A 291 15.50 -9.77 6.38
C VAL A 291 16.43 -9.78 7.58
N ALA A 292 17.75 -9.89 7.35
CA ALA A 292 18.75 -9.81 8.44
C ALA A 292 18.72 -8.46 9.18
N ALA A 293 18.33 -7.38 8.49
CA ALA A 293 18.11 -6.06 9.10
C ALA A 293 16.77 -5.92 9.86
N GLY A 294 15.87 -6.92 9.76
CA GLY A 294 14.58 -6.93 10.47
C GLY A 294 13.40 -6.44 9.65
N ILE A 295 13.44 -6.59 8.33
CA ILE A 295 12.32 -6.31 7.43
C ILE A 295 11.44 -7.55 7.28
N ASP A 296 10.13 -7.35 7.20
CA ASP A 296 9.11 -8.40 7.18
C ASP A 296 8.43 -8.57 5.82
N MET A 297 8.24 -7.47 5.05
CA MET A 297 7.44 -7.48 3.83
C MET A 297 8.21 -6.79 2.69
N PHE A 298 7.99 -7.30 1.47
CA PHE A 298 8.69 -6.86 0.25
C PHE A 298 7.79 -6.92 -0.98
N ASP A 299 8.12 -6.18 -2.05
CA ASP A 299 7.49 -6.24 -3.35
C ASP A 299 8.48 -6.17 -4.52
#